data_94dfd8a0ccbbf613bc34c3a2efaf0e3b
#
_entry.id   94dfd8a0ccbbf613bc34c3a2efaf0e3b
#
_cell.length_a   1.000
_cell.length_b   1.000
_cell.length_c   1.000
_cell.angle_alpha   90.00
_cell.angle_beta   90.00
_cell.angle_gamma   90.00
#
_symmetry.space_group_name_H-M   'P 1'
#
loop_
_entity.id
_entity.type
_entity.pdbx_description
1 polymer ?
#
loop_
_entity_poly.entity_id
_entity_poly.type
_entity_poly.pdbx_seq_one_letter_code
_entity_poly.pdbx_strand_id
1 'polypeptide(L)'
;ADSFVHFQNANVIHTGDVFRTTGYPFVDGNASGSFLGIVASYEMLLEISNPDTVFFPGHAVPSSQDDIREQLDMLYTLHDRVQAGINGGLSLGRIQSDNPTAEYDARWAGGKVKGPDLVTVIYNELISNFRQKMRREI
;
A
#
# COMPACT_ATOMS: atom_id res chain seq x y z
N ALA A 1 9.86 10.16 -7.37
CA ALA A 1 8.69 10.59 -6.59
C ALA A 1 7.49 10.61 -7.53
N ASP A 2 6.39 9.99 -7.12
CA ASP A 2 5.15 9.99 -7.88
C ASP A 2 4.35 11.26 -7.59
N SER A 3 3.47 11.62 -8.52
CA SER A 3 2.63 12.81 -8.43
C SER A 3 1.21 12.46 -8.84
N PHE A 4 0.25 13.17 -8.30
CA PHE A 4 -1.13 13.16 -8.78
C PHE A 4 -1.60 14.58 -9.10
N VAL A 5 -2.59 14.70 -9.96
CA VAL A 5 -3.13 15.97 -10.42
C VAL A 5 -4.59 16.11 -10.02
N HIS A 6 -4.91 17.14 -9.24
CA HIS A 6 -6.27 17.42 -8.80
C HIS A 6 -6.90 18.51 -9.66
N PHE A 7 -7.88 18.15 -10.49
CA PHE A 7 -8.71 19.05 -11.27
C PHE A 7 -9.90 19.49 -10.42
N GLN A 8 -9.69 20.52 -9.60
CA GLN A 8 -10.64 20.95 -8.56
C GLN A 8 -12.04 21.25 -9.09
N ASN A 9 -12.13 22.00 -10.19
CA ASN A 9 -13.43 22.38 -10.79
C ASN A 9 -14.19 21.20 -11.37
N ALA A 10 -13.50 20.19 -11.86
CA ALA A 10 -14.07 18.97 -12.38
C ALA A 10 -14.33 17.90 -11.32
N ASN A 11 -13.82 18.10 -10.10
CA ASN A 11 -13.83 17.14 -9.01
C ASN A 11 -13.22 15.79 -9.41
N VAL A 12 -12.06 15.83 -10.07
CA VAL A 12 -11.37 14.67 -10.63
C VAL A 12 -9.91 14.68 -10.15
N ILE A 13 -9.41 13.52 -9.76
CA ILE A 13 -7.99 13.34 -9.41
C ILE A 13 -7.38 12.27 -10.33
N HIS A 14 -6.36 12.65 -11.09
CA HIS A 14 -5.53 11.69 -11.81
C HIS A 14 -4.38 11.24 -10.90
N THR A 15 -4.37 9.97 -10.55
CA THR A 15 -3.45 9.42 -9.54
C THR A 15 -2.15 8.86 -10.11
N GLY A 16 -2.01 8.80 -11.45
CA GLY A 16 -0.91 8.08 -12.06
C GLY A 16 -0.87 6.64 -11.54
N ASP A 17 0.32 6.15 -11.25
CA ASP A 17 0.54 4.78 -10.72
C ASP A 17 0.54 4.70 -9.19
N VAL A 18 0.29 5.81 -8.48
CA VAL A 18 0.17 5.82 -7.01
C VAL A 18 -0.96 4.91 -6.55
N PHE A 19 -2.10 4.94 -7.26
CA PHE A 19 -3.25 4.12 -6.96
C PHE A 19 -3.61 3.21 -8.14
N ARG A 20 -3.93 1.96 -7.85
CA ARG A 20 -4.36 0.94 -8.81
C ARG A 20 -5.56 0.19 -8.28
N THR A 21 -6.54 -0.08 -9.13
CA THR A 21 -7.69 -0.93 -8.80
C THR A 21 -7.46 -2.40 -9.11
N THR A 22 -6.40 -2.71 -9.84
CA THR A 22 -6.10 -4.07 -10.33
C THR A 22 -4.81 -4.59 -9.71
N GLY A 23 -4.95 -5.39 -8.69
CA GLY A 23 -3.83 -6.04 -8.03
C GLY A 23 -3.25 -5.29 -6.83
N TYR A 24 -2.36 -5.96 -6.12
CA TYR A 24 -1.61 -5.36 -5.02
C TYR A 24 -0.77 -4.17 -5.49
N PRO A 25 -0.57 -3.14 -4.64
CA PRO A 25 0.25 -2.00 -5.00
C PRO A 25 1.69 -2.42 -5.30
N PHE A 26 2.27 -1.76 -6.28
CA PHE A 26 3.66 -1.95 -6.64
C PHE A 26 4.54 -0.95 -5.87
N VAL A 27 5.50 -1.47 -5.13
CA VAL A 27 6.50 -0.67 -4.41
C VAL A 27 7.87 -0.95 -5.03
N ASP A 28 8.43 0.03 -5.74
CA ASP A 28 9.77 -0.10 -6.32
C ASP A 28 10.85 0.21 -5.27
N GLY A 29 11.34 -0.83 -4.61
CA GLY A 29 12.42 -0.69 -3.63
C GLY A 29 13.74 -0.13 -4.20
N ASN A 30 13.97 -0.29 -5.52
CA ASN A 30 15.16 0.25 -6.18
C ASN A 30 15.04 1.76 -6.46
N ALA A 31 13.82 2.26 -6.61
CA ALA A 31 13.52 3.68 -6.83
C ALA A 31 13.13 4.43 -5.54
N SER A 32 13.54 3.93 -4.37
CA SER A 32 13.17 4.50 -3.06
C SER A 32 11.65 4.47 -2.80
N GLY A 33 10.94 3.52 -3.38
CA GLY A 33 9.53 3.27 -3.10
C GLY A 33 9.33 2.86 -1.64
N SER A 34 8.20 3.26 -1.05
CA SER A 34 7.86 3.01 0.33
C SER A 34 6.42 2.52 0.45
N PHE A 35 6.21 1.42 1.15
CA PHE A 35 4.88 0.92 1.49
C PHE A 35 4.12 1.94 2.35
N LEU A 36 4.78 2.49 3.39
CA LEU A 36 4.19 3.53 4.23
C LEU A 36 3.92 4.82 3.44
N GLY A 37 4.74 5.12 2.42
CA GLY A 37 4.50 6.20 1.49
C GLY A 37 3.24 6.00 0.64
N ILE A 38 2.93 4.77 0.23
CA ILE A 38 1.68 4.44 -0.47
C ILE A 38 0.49 4.63 0.49
N VAL A 39 0.57 4.12 1.70
CA VAL A 39 -0.47 4.31 2.72
C VAL A 39 -0.74 5.80 2.94
N ALA A 40 0.29 6.60 3.19
CA ALA A 40 0.15 8.05 3.36
C ALA A 40 -0.43 8.75 2.12
N SER A 41 -0.10 8.27 0.92
CA SER A 41 -0.67 8.81 -0.33
C SER A 41 -2.17 8.54 -0.43
N TYR A 42 -2.62 7.36 -0.04
CA TYR A 42 -4.05 7.02 -0.03
C TYR A 42 -4.83 7.83 1.01
N GLU A 43 -4.27 8.00 2.21
CA GLU A 43 -4.82 8.86 3.24
C GLU A 43 -4.99 10.30 2.72
N MET A 44 -3.95 10.84 2.07
CA MET A 44 -3.99 12.17 1.46
C MET A 44 -5.05 12.28 0.37
N LEU A 45 -5.17 11.27 -0.52
CA LEU A 45 -6.19 11.25 -1.57
C LEU A 45 -7.61 11.30 -0.97
N LEU A 46 -7.85 10.60 0.13
CA LEU A 46 -9.13 10.64 0.85
C LEU A 46 -9.36 12.01 1.52
N GLU A 47 -8.33 12.62 2.07
CA GLU A 47 -8.41 13.92 2.75
C GLU A 47 -8.77 15.07 1.78
N ILE A 48 -8.16 15.09 0.58
CA ILE A 48 -8.37 16.15 -0.41
C ILE A 48 -9.57 15.96 -1.33
N SER A 49 -10.27 14.84 -1.20
CA SER A 49 -11.41 14.44 -2.04
C SER A 49 -12.71 14.46 -1.25
N ASN A 50 -13.81 14.22 -1.96
CA ASN A 50 -15.13 14.04 -1.39
C ASN A 50 -15.84 12.82 -2.02
N PRO A 51 -17.03 12.41 -1.55
CA PRO A 51 -17.71 11.21 -2.06
C PRO A 51 -18.01 11.21 -3.56
N ASP A 52 -18.10 12.39 -4.18
CA ASP A 52 -18.38 12.54 -5.61
C ASP A 52 -17.09 12.65 -6.45
N THR A 53 -15.93 12.64 -5.83
CA THR A 53 -14.64 12.71 -6.55
C THR A 53 -14.40 11.44 -7.35
N VAL A 54 -14.05 11.60 -8.63
CA VAL A 54 -13.66 10.49 -9.50
C VAL A 54 -12.14 10.44 -9.60
N PHE A 55 -11.58 9.27 -9.34
CA PHE A 55 -10.15 9.01 -9.47
C PHE A 55 -9.85 8.30 -10.78
N PHE A 56 -8.84 8.78 -11.50
CA PHE A 56 -8.34 8.15 -12.73
C PHE A 56 -6.94 7.61 -12.49
N PRO A 57 -6.81 6.29 -12.23
CA PRO A 57 -5.51 5.62 -12.18
C PRO A 57 -4.85 5.56 -13.56
N GLY A 58 -3.52 5.48 -13.60
CA GLY A 58 -2.78 5.40 -14.85
C GLY A 58 -3.05 4.12 -15.66
N HIS A 59 -3.36 3.02 -15.00
CA HIS A 59 -3.53 1.69 -15.61
C HIS A 59 -4.77 0.95 -15.08
N ALA A 60 -5.88 1.65 -14.89
CA ALA A 60 -7.11 1.04 -14.39
C ALA A 60 -8.34 1.84 -14.78
N VAL A 61 -9.51 1.35 -14.39
CA VAL A 61 -10.78 2.05 -14.60
C VAL A 61 -10.96 3.20 -13.60
N PRO A 62 -11.80 4.18 -13.91
CA PRO A 62 -12.18 5.22 -12.95
C PRO A 62 -12.71 4.61 -11.66
N SER A 63 -12.38 5.25 -10.54
CA SER A 63 -12.60 4.73 -9.19
C SER A 63 -13.18 5.80 -8.28
N SER A 64 -13.69 5.37 -7.12
CA SER A 64 -14.27 6.20 -6.07
C SER A 64 -13.41 6.23 -4.81
N GLN A 65 -13.82 7.04 -3.83
CA GLN A 65 -13.24 6.97 -2.48
C GLN A 65 -13.36 5.58 -1.84
N ASP A 66 -14.44 4.86 -2.11
CA ASP A 66 -14.67 3.54 -1.51
C ASP A 66 -13.65 2.51 -2.02
N ASP A 67 -13.24 2.60 -3.27
CA ASP A 67 -12.19 1.75 -3.82
C ASP A 67 -10.83 2.01 -3.12
N ILE A 68 -10.53 3.28 -2.82
CA ILE A 68 -9.32 3.65 -2.07
C ILE A 68 -9.41 3.15 -0.63
N ARG A 69 -10.56 3.34 0.05
CA ARG A 69 -10.76 2.86 1.42
C ARG A 69 -10.61 1.36 1.53
N GLU A 70 -11.21 0.61 0.62
CA GLU A 70 -11.11 -0.85 0.61
C GLU A 70 -9.64 -1.32 0.51
N GLN A 71 -8.88 -0.71 -0.40
CA GLN A 71 -7.46 -1.06 -0.52
C GLN A 71 -6.64 -0.60 0.68
N LEU A 72 -6.95 0.57 1.23
CA LEU A 72 -6.27 1.11 2.42
C LEU A 72 -6.51 0.23 3.65
N ASP A 73 -7.75 -0.24 3.86
CA ASP A 73 -8.08 -1.16 4.96
C ASP A 73 -7.32 -2.48 4.84
N MET A 74 -7.17 -3.01 3.62
CA MET A 74 -6.32 -4.17 3.37
C MET A 74 -4.86 -3.87 3.74
N LEU A 75 -4.31 -2.73 3.32
CA LEU A 75 -2.92 -2.37 3.61
C LEU A 75 -2.67 -2.21 5.10
N TYR A 76 -3.58 -1.60 5.84
CA TYR A 76 -3.50 -1.52 7.31
C TYR A 76 -3.50 -2.91 7.94
N THR A 77 -4.41 -3.77 7.50
CA THR A 77 -4.50 -5.15 8.03
C THR A 77 -3.20 -5.92 7.78
N LEU A 78 -2.63 -5.82 6.58
CA LEU A 78 -1.37 -6.49 6.25
C LEU A 78 -0.19 -5.91 7.03
N HIS A 79 -0.13 -4.58 7.18
CA HIS A 79 0.85 -3.92 8.04
C HIS A 79 0.82 -4.49 9.46
N ASP A 80 -0.36 -4.53 10.08
CA ASP A 80 -0.53 -4.97 11.46
C ASP A 80 -0.19 -6.46 11.64
N ARG A 81 -0.55 -7.30 10.68
CA ARG A 81 -0.19 -8.73 10.70
C ARG A 81 1.32 -8.95 10.63
N VAL A 82 1.99 -8.24 9.72
CA VAL A 82 3.45 -8.34 9.58
C VAL A 82 4.15 -7.76 10.81
N GLN A 83 3.68 -6.61 11.31
CA GLN A 83 4.23 -6.00 12.52
C GLN A 83 4.08 -6.91 13.74
N ALA A 84 2.92 -7.57 13.90
CA ALA A 84 2.71 -8.54 14.98
C ALA A 84 3.67 -9.74 14.86
N GLY A 85 3.90 -10.24 13.65
CA GLY A 85 4.90 -11.29 13.40
C GLY A 85 6.30 -10.87 13.79
N ILE A 86 6.72 -9.65 13.41
CA ILE A 86 8.03 -9.08 13.78
C ILE A 86 8.15 -8.95 15.29
N ASN A 87 7.13 -8.42 15.96
CA ASN A 87 7.11 -8.27 17.42
C ASN A 87 7.17 -9.63 18.14
N GLY A 88 6.60 -10.67 17.53
CA GLY A 88 6.70 -12.06 18.00
C GLY A 88 8.03 -12.76 17.66
N GLY A 89 8.98 -12.06 17.04
CA GLY A 89 10.29 -12.62 16.67
C GLY A 89 10.24 -13.57 15.47
N LEU A 90 9.18 -13.54 14.67
CA LEU A 90 9.07 -14.40 13.49
C LEU A 90 9.96 -13.91 12.34
N SER A 91 10.55 -14.86 11.62
CA SER A 91 11.26 -14.56 10.37
C SER A 91 10.28 -14.23 9.24
N LEU A 92 10.77 -13.55 8.19
CA LEU A 92 9.99 -13.30 6.98
C LEU A 92 9.37 -14.59 6.42
N GLY A 93 10.17 -15.66 6.31
CA GLY A 93 9.68 -16.94 5.77
C GLY A 93 8.57 -17.54 6.62
N ARG A 94 8.60 -17.36 7.94
CA ARG A 94 7.51 -17.82 8.82
C ARG A 94 6.25 -17.00 8.61
N ILE A 95 6.36 -15.67 8.58
CA ILE A 95 5.22 -14.78 8.32
C ILE A 95 4.57 -15.10 6.95
N GLN A 96 5.39 -15.33 5.91
CA GLN A 96 4.89 -15.73 4.59
C GLN A 96 4.17 -17.09 4.63
N SER A 97 4.69 -18.05 5.40
CA SER A 97 4.08 -19.39 5.54
C SER A 97 2.72 -19.34 6.22
N ASP A 98 2.48 -18.36 7.09
CA ASP A 98 1.19 -18.14 7.74
C ASP A 98 0.16 -17.50 6.78
N ASN A 99 0.58 -17.16 5.55
CA ASN A 99 -0.23 -16.63 4.46
C ASN A 99 -1.15 -15.45 4.86
N PRO A 100 -0.60 -14.33 5.31
CA PRO A 100 -1.38 -13.21 5.82
C PRO A 100 -2.25 -12.52 4.77
N THR A 101 -2.05 -12.82 3.48
CA THR A 101 -2.79 -12.24 2.35
C THR A 101 -3.93 -13.14 1.84
N ALA A 102 -4.13 -14.33 2.42
CA ALA A 102 -5.02 -15.37 1.87
C ALA A 102 -6.42 -14.86 1.48
N GLU A 103 -7.06 -14.06 2.33
CA GLU A 103 -8.41 -13.54 2.07
C GLU A 103 -8.45 -12.48 0.97
N TYR A 104 -7.31 -11.86 0.66
CA TYR A 104 -7.19 -10.79 -0.32
C TYR A 104 -6.72 -11.28 -1.69
N ASP A 105 -6.06 -12.46 -1.74
CA ASP A 105 -5.42 -12.97 -2.94
C ASP A 105 -6.38 -13.16 -4.11
N ALA A 106 -7.61 -13.61 -3.85
CA ALA A 106 -8.62 -13.80 -4.90
C ALA A 106 -8.93 -12.50 -5.66
N ARG A 107 -8.87 -11.35 -4.98
CA ARG A 107 -9.14 -10.04 -5.57
C ARG A 107 -7.87 -9.35 -6.08
N TRP A 108 -6.77 -9.44 -5.32
CA TRP A 108 -5.60 -8.57 -5.51
C TRP A 108 -4.38 -9.27 -6.11
N ALA A 109 -4.29 -10.60 -6.09
CA ALA A 109 -3.12 -11.32 -6.59
C ALA A 109 -3.07 -11.49 -8.12
N GLY A 110 -4.03 -10.93 -8.85
CA GLY A 110 -4.09 -11.00 -10.33
C GLY A 110 -3.02 -10.18 -11.05
N GLY A 111 -2.42 -9.20 -10.37
CA GLY A 111 -1.37 -8.35 -10.93
C GLY A 111 0.03 -8.97 -10.87
N LYS A 112 1.04 -8.15 -11.13
CA LYS A 112 2.46 -8.55 -11.07
C LYS A 112 2.92 -8.86 -9.65
N VAL A 113 2.44 -8.10 -8.66
CA VAL A 113 2.77 -8.28 -7.25
C VAL A 113 1.89 -9.38 -6.68
N LYS A 114 2.49 -10.35 -6.03
CA LYS A 114 1.79 -11.42 -5.32
C LYS A 114 1.80 -11.17 -3.81
N GLY A 115 0.94 -11.84 -3.07
CA GLY A 115 0.86 -11.70 -1.61
C GLY A 115 2.21 -11.79 -0.91
N PRO A 116 3.02 -12.85 -1.13
CA PRO A 116 4.35 -12.96 -0.54
C PRO A 116 5.31 -11.81 -0.90
N ASP A 117 5.20 -11.23 -2.11
CA ASP A 117 6.03 -10.09 -2.53
C ASP A 117 5.69 -8.85 -1.69
N LEU A 118 4.40 -8.57 -1.52
CA LEU A 118 3.93 -7.46 -0.70
C LEU A 118 4.33 -7.64 0.76
N VAL A 119 4.19 -8.83 1.32
CA VAL A 119 4.64 -9.17 2.68
C VAL A 119 6.14 -8.90 2.84
N THR A 120 6.95 -9.26 1.83
CA THR A 120 8.40 -9.00 1.82
C THR A 120 8.70 -7.50 1.89
N VAL A 121 8.01 -6.70 1.10
CA VAL A 121 8.18 -5.23 1.09
C VAL A 121 7.84 -4.64 2.45
N ILE A 122 6.69 -5.00 3.01
CA ILE A 122 6.25 -4.51 4.33
C ILE A 122 7.27 -4.90 5.40
N TYR A 123 7.66 -6.18 5.45
CA TYR A 123 8.63 -6.69 6.44
C TYR A 123 9.96 -5.93 6.38
N ASN A 124 10.53 -5.79 5.19
CA ASN A 124 11.83 -5.13 5.01
C ASN A 124 11.79 -3.67 5.44
N GLU A 125 10.72 -2.95 5.10
CA GLU A 125 10.58 -1.55 5.49
C GLU A 125 10.42 -1.39 7.01
N LEU A 126 9.59 -2.22 7.65
CA LEU A 126 9.40 -2.18 9.10
C LEU A 126 10.69 -2.51 9.87
N ILE A 127 11.44 -3.52 9.44
CA ILE A 127 12.74 -3.87 10.03
C ILE A 127 13.76 -2.74 9.83
N SER A 128 13.79 -2.12 8.65
CA SER A 128 14.69 -1.00 8.37
C SER A 128 14.39 0.19 9.28
N ASN A 129 13.13 0.55 9.43
CA ASN A 129 12.69 1.65 10.29
C ASN A 129 13.01 1.38 11.76
N PHE A 130 12.81 0.15 12.23
CA PHE A 130 13.18 -0.27 13.58
C PHE A 130 14.68 -0.10 13.83
N ARG A 131 15.53 -0.57 12.91
CA ARG A 131 16.99 -0.43 13.02
C ARG A 131 17.45 1.02 13.02
N GLN A 132 16.82 1.87 12.21
CA GLN A 132 17.12 3.30 12.17
C GLN A 132 16.75 4.00 13.48
N LYS A 133 15.59 3.66 14.06
CA LYS A 133 15.16 4.18 15.35
C LYS A 133 16.16 3.81 16.46
N MET A 134 16.53 2.54 16.56
CA MET A 134 17.51 2.06 17.55
C MET A 134 18.86 2.79 17.45
N ARG A 135 19.33 3.12 16.24
CA ARG A 135 20.60 3.85 16.04
C ARG A 135 20.54 5.32 16.48
N ARG A 136 19.36 5.92 16.53
CA ARG A 136 19.17 7.32 16.95
C ARG A 136 19.05 7.46 18.48
N GLU A 137 18.74 6.37 19.15
CA GLU A 137 18.56 6.32 20.62
C GLU A 137 19.86 5.93 21.36
N ILE A 138 20.94 5.64 20.63
CA ILE A 138 22.31 5.40 21.15
C ILE A 138 23.15 6.65 20.99
#